data_474e6d76634cc14b8bda21cf30b22ff1
#
_entry.id   474e6d76634cc14b8bda21cf30b22ff1
#
_cell.length_a   1.000
_cell.length_b   1.000
_cell.length_c   1.000
_cell.angle_alpha   90.00
_cell.angle_beta   90.00
_cell.angle_gamma   90.00
#
_symmetry.space_group_name_H-M   'P 1'
#
loop_
_entity.id
_entity.type
_entity.pdbx_description
1 polymer ?
#
loop_
_entity_poly.entity_id
_entity_poly.type
_entity_poly.pdbx_seq_one_letter_code
_entity_poly.pdbx_strand_id
1 'polypeptide(L)'
;GDPGGRYRILRAVKNRFGAVNELGVFAMTEQGLKGVSNPSAIFLSRHEEPVSGSAIMVTREGTRPLLVEVQALVDTSHAGHARRVTLGMEQNRLAMLLAVLHRHGGISMYDQDVFINIVGGVKISETAADLPLLLAALSSFRSRPLPNDVVIFGEVGLAGEIRPVPNGEERLREAAKHGFKQAIVPKANKPHHAIPGMKVTAVARLEEA
;
A
#
# COMPACT_ATOMS: atom_id res chain seq x y z
N GLY A 1 -11.99 3.51 17.26
CA GLY A 1 -10.90 4.41 16.96
C GLY A 1 -9.65 3.97 17.70
N ASP A 2 -8.51 4.26 17.14
CA ASP A 2 -7.23 3.93 17.76
C ASP A 2 -7.04 4.75 19.04
N PRO A 3 -6.90 4.13 20.22
CA PRO A 3 -6.70 4.88 21.47
C PRO A 3 -5.33 5.54 21.44
N GLY A 4 -5.30 6.86 21.29
CA GLY A 4 -4.10 7.69 21.20
C GLY A 4 -3.82 8.28 19.82
N GLY A 5 -4.56 7.91 18.80
CA GLY A 5 -4.40 8.47 17.45
C GLY A 5 -4.98 9.89 17.34
N ARG A 6 -4.27 10.73 16.59
CA ARG A 6 -4.67 12.11 16.26
C ARG A 6 -5.91 12.16 15.37
N TYR A 7 -6.20 11.07 14.67
CA TYR A 7 -7.27 10.94 13.70
C TYR A 7 -8.28 9.89 14.13
N ARG A 8 -9.51 10.06 13.69
CA ARG A 8 -10.60 9.11 13.92
C ARG A 8 -11.21 8.73 12.58
N ILE A 9 -11.42 7.44 12.42
CA ILE A 9 -12.11 6.88 11.25
C ILE A 9 -13.50 6.43 11.70
N LEU A 10 -14.52 6.98 11.08
CA LEU A 10 -15.90 6.59 11.31
C LEU A 10 -16.40 5.82 10.09
N ARG A 11 -16.96 4.65 10.33
CA ARG A 11 -17.55 3.79 9.29
C ARG A 11 -19.05 3.67 9.50
N ALA A 12 -19.81 3.97 8.47
CA ALA A 12 -21.24 3.72 8.48
C ALA A 12 -21.50 2.22 8.29
N VAL A 13 -21.97 1.57 9.36
CA VAL A 13 -22.34 0.14 9.33
C VAL A 13 -23.78 -0.03 8.89
N LYS A 14 -24.63 0.95 9.15
CA LYS A 14 -26.05 0.97 8.81
C LYS A 14 -26.44 2.40 8.45
N ASN A 15 -27.01 2.60 7.26
CA ASN A 15 -27.43 3.93 6.80
C ASN A 15 -28.84 3.84 6.18
N ARG A 16 -29.78 4.58 6.75
CA ARG A 16 -31.17 4.61 6.29
C ARG A 16 -31.37 5.39 4.98
N PHE A 17 -30.50 6.35 4.70
CA PHE A 17 -30.64 7.30 3.60
C PHE A 17 -29.45 7.34 2.64
N GLY A 18 -28.52 6.41 2.73
CA GLY A 18 -27.32 6.37 1.89
C GLY A 18 -26.61 5.03 1.90
N ALA A 19 -25.43 4.98 1.28
CA ALA A 19 -24.63 3.77 1.22
C ALA A 19 -24.11 3.34 2.60
N VAL A 20 -24.04 2.04 2.82
CA VAL A 20 -23.36 1.45 3.98
C VAL A 20 -21.85 1.35 3.69
N ASN A 21 -21.03 1.24 4.74
CA ASN A 21 -19.57 1.20 4.66
C ASN A 21 -18.90 2.48 4.13
N GLU A 22 -19.59 3.60 4.16
CA GLU A 22 -18.94 4.88 3.94
C GLU A 22 -18.00 5.23 5.09
N LEU A 23 -16.87 5.85 4.75
CA LEU A 23 -15.81 6.18 5.68
C LEU A 23 -15.65 7.68 5.79
N GLY A 24 -15.71 8.21 7.02
CA GLY A 24 -15.34 9.58 7.34
C GLY A 24 -14.04 9.61 8.14
N VAL A 25 -13.13 10.49 7.76
CA VAL A 25 -11.88 10.71 8.49
C VAL A 25 -11.95 12.06 9.19
N PHE A 26 -11.68 12.06 10.50
CA PHE A 26 -11.78 13.22 11.37
C PHE A 26 -10.48 13.39 12.15
N ALA A 27 -10.04 14.64 12.30
CA ALA A 27 -8.95 15.00 13.18
C ALA A 27 -9.50 15.34 14.58
N MET A 28 -8.82 14.89 15.62
CA MET A 28 -9.08 15.33 16.99
C MET A 28 -8.40 16.67 17.22
N THR A 29 -9.17 17.70 17.50
CA THR A 29 -8.68 19.04 17.81
C THR A 29 -9.13 19.45 19.22
N GLU A 30 -8.56 20.51 19.77
CA GLU A 30 -9.01 21.08 21.05
C GLU A 30 -10.48 21.51 21.03
N GLN A 31 -11.02 21.76 19.85
CA GLN A 31 -12.42 22.12 19.62
C GLN A 31 -13.31 20.92 19.25
N GLY A 32 -12.78 19.68 19.34
CA GLY A 32 -13.49 18.45 19.02
C GLY A 32 -13.10 17.84 17.68
N LEU A 33 -13.99 17.00 17.12
CA LEU A 33 -13.78 16.32 15.84
C LEU A 33 -13.99 17.28 14.66
N LYS A 34 -12.98 17.37 13.79
CA LYS A 34 -13.03 18.17 12.57
C LYS A 34 -12.83 17.26 11.36
N GLY A 35 -13.71 17.38 10.37
CA GLY A 35 -13.61 16.61 9.13
C GLY A 35 -12.32 16.91 8.37
N VAL A 36 -11.70 15.87 7.81
CA VAL A 36 -10.50 15.98 6.98
C VAL A 36 -10.91 15.97 5.52
N SER A 37 -10.67 17.07 4.82
CA SER A 37 -11.05 17.22 3.40
C SER A 37 -10.21 16.37 2.45
N ASN A 38 -8.94 16.13 2.81
CA ASN A 38 -8.03 15.28 2.04
C ASN A 38 -7.47 14.17 2.95
N PRO A 39 -8.20 13.05 3.15
CA PRO A 39 -7.78 11.98 4.03
C PRO A 39 -6.47 11.31 3.62
N SER A 40 -6.19 11.21 2.32
CA SER A 40 -4.97 10.58 1.82
C SER A 40 -3.71 11.27 2.31
N ALA A 41 -3.74 12.57 2.56
CA ALA A 41 -2.58 13.33 3.03
C ALA A 41 -2.06 12.87 4.40
N ILE A 42 -2.92 12.29 5.25
CA ILE A 42 -2.52 11.82 6.58
C ILE A 42 -1.87 10.44 6.59
N PHE A 43 -2.04 9.68 5.52
CA PHE A 43 -1.53 8.31 5.36
C PHE A 43 -0.26 8.26 4.51
N LEU A 44 0.30 9.41 4.18
CA LEU A 44 1.54 9.54 3.44
C LEU A 44 2.56 10.29 4.29
N SER A 45 3.79 9.77 4.36
CA SER A 45 4.92 10.55 4.80
C SER A 45 5.33 11.49 3.67
N ARG A 46 5.63 12.74 4.01
CA ARG A 46 6.13 13.69 3.02
C ARG A 46 7.65 13.66 3.02
N HIS A 47 8.21 13.16 1.94
CA HIS A 47 9.63 13.18 1.69
C HIS A 47 9.92 14.15 0.54
N GLU A 48 10.87 15.05 0.71
CA GLU A 48 11.31 15.94 -0.36
C GLU A 48 11.99 15.13 -1.46
N GLU A 49 12.75 14.11 -1.07
CA GLU A 49 13.40 13.19 -1.99
C GLU A 49 12.92 11.76 -1.78
N PRO A 50 12.97 10.90 -2.81
CA PRO A 50 12.66 9.49 -2.66
C PRO A 50 13.54 8.82 -1.60
N VAL A 51 12.93 7.98 -0.76
CA VAL A 51 13.62 7.20 0.26
C VAL A 51 13.44 5.71 0.00
N SER A 52 14.46 4.90 0.32
CA SER A 52 14.36 3.46 0.17
C SER A 52 13.34 2.87 1.15
N GLY A 53 12.63 1.85 0.72
CA GLY A 53 11.65 1.15 1.55
C GLY A 53 10.26 1.78 1.58
N SER A 54 9.98 2.77 0.77
CA SER A 54 8.66 3.41 0.67
C SER A 54 7.98 3.04 -0.64
N ALA A 55 6.74 2.57 -0.56
CA ALA A 55 5.85 2.35 -1.69
C ALA A 55 4.48 2.95 -1.41
N ILE A 56 3.91 3.62 -2.39
CA ILE A 56 2.59 4.23 -2.27
C ILE A 56 1.57 3.35 -2.99
N MET A 57 0.48 3.06 -2.31
CA MET A 57 -0.64 2.32 -2.87
C MET A 57 -1.94 3.08 -2.74
N VAL A 58 -2.95 2.68 -3.50
CA VAL A 58 -4.32 3.10 -3.28
C VAL A 58 -5.07 1.92 -2.69
N THR A 59 -5.48 2.04 -1.44
CA THR A 59 -6.37 1.09 -0.79
C THR A 59 -7.81 1.55 -0.92
N ARG A 60 -8.72 0.65 -0.67
CA ARG A 60 -10.14 0.95 -0.66
C ARG A 60 -10.73 0.61 0.70
N GLU A 61 -11.18 1.63 1.41
CA GLU A 61 -11.88 1.51 2.68
C GLU A 61 -13.36 1.83 2.47
N GLY A 62 -14.21 0.80 2.54
CA GLY A 62 -15.60 0.93 2.15
C GLY A 62 -15.72 1.29 0.67
N THR A 63 -16.32 2.43 0.37
CA THR A 63 -16.46 2.97 -1.00
C THR A 63 -15.41 4.02 -1.35
N ARG A 64 -14.51 4.34 -0.42
CA ARG A 64 -13.56 5.44 -0.58
C ARG A 64 -12.14 4.93 -0.88
N PRO A 65 -11.54 5.35 -2.01
CA PRO A 65 -10.13 5.11 -2.26
C PRO A 65 -9.27 6.04 -1.40
N LEU A 66 -8.18 5.50 -0.85
CA LEU A 66 -7.22 6.22 -0.03
C LEU A 66 -5.81 5.90 -0.49
N LEU A 67 -4.98 6.94 -0.63
CA LEU A 67 -3.55 6.77 -0.80
C LEU A 67 -2.92 6.45 0.55
N VAL A 68 -2.11 5.40 0.58
CA VAL A 68 -1.46 4.91 1.79
C VAL A 68 -0.01 4.58 1.46
N GLU A 69 0.90 4.93 2.37
CA GLU A 69 2.30 4.56 2.28
C GLU A 69 2.56 3.26 3.02
N VAL A 70 3.21 2.34 2.34
CA VAL A 70 3.76 1.11 2.89
C VAL A 70 5.26 1.31 3.07
N GLN A 71 5.73 1.22 4.31
CA GLN A 71 7.14 1.32 4.62
C GLN A 71 7.72 -0.04 4.97
N ALA A 72 8.89 -0.33 4.43
CA ALA A 72 9.65 -1.53 4.75
C ALA A 72 11.05 -1.17 5.21
N LEU A 73 11.51 -1.87 6.24
CA LEU A 73 12.91 -1.87 6.65
C LEU A 73 13.42 -3.30 6.59
N VAL A 74 14.42 -3.54 5.78
CA VAL A 74 15.09 -4.83 5.64
C VAL A 74 16.55 -4.65 6.04
N ASP A 75 16.99 -5.43 7.02
CA ASP A 75 18.34 -5.35 7.54
C ASP A 75 18.85 -6.74 7.93
N THR A 76 20.15 -6.91 7.91
CA THR A 76 20.78 -8.18 8.28
C THR A 76 20.39 -8.57 9.70
N SER A 77 19.92 -9.81 9.88
CA SER A 77 19.59 -10.32 11.21
C SER A 77 20.85 -10.62 12.01
N HIS A 78 20.89 -10.13 13.24
CA HIS A 78 21.98 -10.37 14.19
C HIS A 78 21.58 -11.33 15.32
N ALA A 79 20.33 -11.76 15.36
CA ALA A 79 19.74 -12.50 16.51
C ALA A 79 19.61 -14.01 16.28
N GLY A 80 20.26 -14.57 15.28
CA GLY A 80 20.20 -16.01 14.97
C GLY A 80 18.90 -16.45 14.27
N HIS A 81 17.80 -15.74 14.47
CA HIS A 81 16.52 -15.95 13.81
C HIS A 81 16.04 -14.65 13.15
N ALA A 82 15.81 -14.69 11.85
CA ALA A 82 15.30 -13.55 11.13
C ALA A 82 13.87 -13.19 11.60
N ARG A 83 13.66 -11.93 11.92
CA ARG A 83 12.38 -11.43 12.41
C ARG A 83 11.48 -10.98 11.26
N ARG A 84 10.18 -11.22 11.42
CA ARG A 84 9.14 -10.75 10.52
C ARG A 84 8.14 -9.98 11.36
N VAL A 85 8.11 -8.66 11.24
CA VAL A 85 7.25 -7.78 12.04
C VAL A 85 6.39 -6.95 11.12
N THR A 86 5.09 -6.91 11.37
CA THR A 86 4.15 -6.10 10.61
C THR A 86 3.31 -5.25 11.54
N LEU A 87 3.13 -4.00 11.15
CA LEU A 87 2.18 -3.06 11.76
C LEU A 87 1.22 -2.60 10.68
N GLY A 88 -0.07 -2.89 10.86
CA GLY A 88 -1.12 -2.52 9.92
C GLY A 88 -1.47 -3.57 8.87
N MET A 89 -0.82 -4.73 8.90
CA MET A 89 -1.18 -5.87 8.05
C MET A 89 -0.83 -7.20 8.72
N GLU A 90 -1.33 -8.28 8.16
CA GLU A 90 -1.16 -9.63 8.73
C GLU A 90 0.25 -10.18 8.49
N GLN A 91 0.89 -10.67 9.56
CA GLN A 91 2.25 -11.19 9.52
C GLN A 91 2.38 -12.45 8.65
N ASN A 92 1.41 -13.34 8.66
CA ASN A 92 1.43 -14.55 7.83
C ASN A 92 1.44 -14.21 6.33
N ARG A 93 0.77 -13.12 5.95
CA ARG A 93 0.79 -12.64 4.58
C ARG A 93 2.20 -12.24 4.14
N LEU A 94 2.93 -11.53 5.00
CA LEU A 94 4.33 -11.17 4.74
C LEU A 94 5.19 -12.43 4.53
N ALA A 95 5.06 -13.42 5.40
CA ALA A 95 5.83 -14.67 5.29
C ALA A 95 5.58 -15.38 3.97
N MET A 96 4.33 -15.46 3.53
CA MET A 96 3.96 -16.06 2.24
C MET A 96 4.55 -15.27 1.06
N LEU A 97 4.44 -13.96 1.09
CA LEU A 97 4.96 -13.09 0.02
C LEU A 97 6.48 -13.18 -0.10
N LEU A 98 7.20 -13.25 1.00
CA LEU A 98 8.65 -13.44 0.98
C LEU A 98 9.04 -14.81 0.41
N ALA A 99 8.24 -15.84 0.66
CA ALA A 99 8.44 -17.16 0.05
C ALA A 99 8.24 -17.12 -1.47
N VAL A 100 7.23 -16.40 -1.95
CA VAL A 100 7.00 -16.18 -3.38
C VAL A 100 8.15 -15.40 -4.02
N LEU A 101 8.62 -14.34 -3.35
CA LEU A 101 9.77 -13.55 -3.81
C LEU A 101 11.02 -14.41 -3.98
N HIS A 102 11.28 -15.31 -3.03
CA HIS A 102 12.39 -16.23 -3.13
C HIS A 102 12.22 -17.22 -4.30
N ARG A 103 11.09 -17.93 -4.34
CA ARG A 103 10.86 -19.01 -5.32
C ARG A 103 10.75 -18.50 -6.76
N HIS A 104 10.05 -17.39 -6.96
CA HIS A 104 9.72 -16.87 -8.29
C HIS A 104 10.49 -15.60 -8.67
N GLY A 105 10.95 -14.84 -7.69
CA GLY A 105 11.78 -13.65 -7.92
C GLY A 105 13.28 -13.90 -7.78
N GLY A 106 13.69 -15.04 -7.25
CA GLY A 106 15.10 -15.37 -7.04
C GLY A 106 15.78 -14.56 -5.94
N ILE A 107 15.03 -13.90 -5.07
CA ILE A 107 15.56 -13.03 -4.02
C ILE A 107 15.25 -13.63 -2.65
N SER A 108 16.29 -14.01 -1.92
CA SER A 108 16.18 -14.58 -0.57
C SER A 108 16.39 -13.52 0.50
N MET A 109 15.51 -13.48 1.47
CA MET A 109 15.62 -12.64 2.67
C MET A 109 15.65 -13.48 3.95
N TYR A 110 16.10 -14.75 3.87
CA TYR A 110 16.10 -15.65 5.01
C TYR A 110 17.00 -15.18 6.16
N ASP A 111 18.06 -14.46 5.86
CA ASP A 111 19.02 -13.88 6.81
C ASP A 111 18.75 -12.40 7.14
N GLN A 112 17.60 -11.89 6.70
CA GLN A 112 17.21 -10.50 6.89
C GLN A 112 16.05 -10.39 7.88
N ASP A 113 16.13 -9.41 8.78
CA ASP A 113 14.95 -8.93 9.48
C ASP A 113 14.12 -8.09 8.52
N VAL A 114 12.81 -8.30 8.51
CA VAL A 114 11.88 -7.54 7.66
C VAL A 114 10.81 -6.91 8.54
N PHE A 115 10.73 -5.59 8.51
CA PHE A 115 9.76 -4.80 9.25
C PHE A 115 8.88 -4.06 8.25
N ILE A 116 7.57 -4.21 8.40
CA ILE A 116 6.57 -3.52 7.56
C ILE A 116 5.72 -2.64 8.45
N ASN A 117 5.54 -1.40 8.02
CA ASN A 117 4.67 -0.44 8.69
C ASN A 117 3.75 0.24 7.68
N ILE A 118 2.47 0.24 7.98
CA ILE A 118 1.49 1.03 7.25
C ILE A 118 1.36 2.39 7.94
N VAL A 119 1.69 3.44 7.21
CA VAL A 119 1.68 4.81 7.76
C VAL A 119 0.27 5.23 8.16
N GLY A 120 0.16 5.96 9.27
CA GLY A 120 -1.11 6.50 9.75
C GLY A 120 -1.94 5.56 10.62
N GLY A 121 -1.42 4.38 10.95
CA GLY A 121 -2.12 3.42 11.82
C GLY A 121 -3.31 2.73 11.15
N VAL A 122 -3.42 2.80 9.85
CA VAL A 122 -4.46 2.10 9.07
C VAL A 122 -4.13 0.63 9.00
N LYS A 123 -5.16 -0.22 9.10
CA LYS A 123 -5.05 -1.65 8.84
C LYS A 123 -5.47 -1.94 7.41
N ILE A 124 -4.61 -2.62 6.66
CA ILE A 124 -4.89 -3.05 5.30
C ILE A 124 -5.03 -4.56 5.30
N SER A 125 -6.21 -5.04 4.92
CA SER A 125 -6.53 -6.46 4.80
C SER A 125 -6.69 -6.93 3.36
N GLU A 126 -6.78 -6.01 2.40
CA GLU A 126 -6.96 -6.38 1.01
C GLU A 126 -5.65 -6.85 0.34
N THR A 127 -5.78 -7.78 -0.58
CA THR A 127 -4.64 -8.37 -1.30
C THR A 127 -3.96 -7.41 -2.28
N ALA A 128 -4.59 -6.29 -2.60
CA ALA A 128 -3.99 -5.23 -3.42
C ALA A 128 -2.67 -4.69 -2.84
N ALA A 129 -2.44 -4.87 -1.54
CA ALA A 129 -1.21 -4.45 -0.86
C ALA A 129 -0.01 -5.37 -1.10
N ASP A 130 -0.19 -6.54 -1.71
CA ASP A 130 0.88 -7.52 -1.88
C ASP A 130 2.05 -6.98 -2.69
N LEU A 131 1.78 -6.46 -3.87
CA LEU A 131 2.83 -5.93 -4.74
C LEU A 131 3.52 -4.70 -4.15
N PRO A 132 2.80 -3.71 -3.60
CA PRO A 132 3.43 -2.59 -2.89
C PRO A 132 4.35 -3.04 -1.76
N LEU A 133 3.93 -4.02 -0.97
CA LEU A 133 4.74 -4.55 0.13
C LEU A 133 6.03 -5.16 -0.39
N LEU A 134 5.97 -6.01 -1.40
CA LEU A 134 7.17 -6.65 -1.95
C LEU A 134 8.13 -5.65 -2.58
N LEU A 135 7.61 -4.65 -3.29
CA LEU A 135 8.46 -3.61 -3.89
C LEU A 135 9.07 -2.69 -2.82
N ALA A 136 8.35 -2.38 -1.75
CA ALA A 136 8.91 -1.65 -0.62
C ALA A 136 10.04 -2.44 0.07
N ALA A 137 9.82 -3.72 0.34
CA ALA A 137 10.83 -4.60 0.93
C ALA A 137 12.07 -4.71 0.05
N LEU A 138 11.88 -4.88 -1.25
CA LEU A 138 12.97 -4.96 -2.21
C LEU A 138 13.74 -3.64 -2.32
N SER A 139 13.04 -2.51 -2.32
CA SER A 139 13.62 -1.18 -2.30
C SER A 139 14.54 -0.99 -1.08
N SER A 140 14.06 -1.36 0.11
CA SER A 140 14.87 -1.32 1.33
C SER A 140 16.06 -2.25 1.26
N PHE A 141 15.85 -3.49 0.83
CA PHE A 141 16.90 -4.51 0.74
C PHE A 141 18.05 -4.08 -0.17
N ARG A 142 17.73 -3.44 -1.30
CA ARG A 142 18.72 -2.96 -2.28
C ARG A 142 19.17 -1.53 -2.06
N SER A 143 18.63 -0.84 -1.07
CA SER A 143 18.86 0.60 -0.84
C SER A 143 18.62 1.43 -2.12
N ARG A 144 17.56 1.10 -2.85
CA ARG A 144 17.15 1.78 -4.09
C ARG A 144 15.75 2.34 -3.92
N PRO A 145 15.61 3.66 -3.77
CA PRO A 145 14.30 4.28 -3.68
C PRO A 145 13.45 4.05 -4.93
N LEU A 146 12.15 3.83 -4.72
CA LEU A 146 11.16 3.93 -5.78
C LEU A 146 10.91 5.42 -6.09
N PRO A 147 10.51 5.77 -7.30
CA PRO A 147 10.09 7.15 -7.59
C PRO A 147 8.98 7.58 -6.62
N ASN A 148 9.00 8.84 -6.20
CA ASN A 148 8.02 9.36 -5.25
C ASN A 148 6.65 9.68 -5.88
N ASP A 149 6.52 9.56 -7.19
CA ASP A 149 5.30 9.82 -7.96
C ASP A 149 4.66 8.54 -8.54
N VAL A 150 5.09 7.36 -8.08
CA VAL A 150 4.54 6.08 -8.51
C VAL A 150 3.57 5.50 -7.48
N VAL A 151 2.41 5.03 -7.95
CA VAL A 151 1.49 4.20 -7.15
C VAL A 151 1.55 2.76 -7.63
N ILE A 152 1.37 1.84 -6.70
CA ILE A 152 1.50 0.41 -6.95
C ILE A 152 0.31 -0.30 -6.31
N PHE A 153 -0.28 -1.24 -7.01
CA PHE A 153 -1.22 -2.21 -6.43
C PHE A 153 -1.21 -3.51 -7.23
N GLY A 154 -1.59 -4.58 -6.57
CA GLY A 154 -1.73 -5.89 -7.19
C GLY A 154 -1.67 -7.01 -6.18
N GLU A 155 -2.45 -8.05 -6.40
CA GLU A 155 -2.36 -9.29 -5.64
C GLU A 155 -1.26 -10.16 -6.21
N VAL A 156 -0.47 -10.79 -5.34
CA VAL A 156 0.59 -11.72 -5.74
C VAL A 156 0.14 -13.13 -5.41
N GLY A 157 0.04 -13.97 -6.44
CA GLY A 157 -0.30 -15.37 -6.29
C GLY A 157 0.91 -16.24 -5.96
N LEU A 158 0.66 -17.45 -5.47
CA LEU A 158 1.72 -18.39 -5.06
C LEU A 158 2.59 -18.89 -6.21
N ALA A 159 2.14 -18.76 -7.45
CA ALA A 159 2.92 -19.07 -8.64
C ALA A 159 3.71 -17.87 -9.19
N GLY A 160 3.73 -16.74 -8.47
CA GLY A 160 4.40 -15.51 -8.88
C GLY A 160 3.60 -14.68 -9.89
N GLU A 161 2.33 -15.05 -10.17
CA GLU A 161 1.45 -14.26 -11.00
C GLU A 161 0.96 -13.01 -10.29
N ILE A 162 0.79 -11.93 -11.03
CA ILE A 162 0.20 -10.70 -10.52
C ILE A 162 -1.28 -10.68 -10.93
N ARG A 163 -2.14 -10.75 -9.92
CA ARG A 163 -3.58 -10.88 -10.08
C ARG A 163 -4.27 -9.52 -10.02
N PRO A 164 -5.36 -9.31 -10.78
CA PRO A 164 -6.10 -8.08 -10.74
C PRO A 164 -6.78 -7.86 -9.39
N VAL A 165 -7.03 -6.60 -9.09
CA VAL A 165 -7.76 -6.16 -7.89
C VAL A 165 -9.03 -5.42 -8.29
N PRO A 166 -10.04 -5.38 -7.42
CA PRO A 166 -11.25 -4.62 -7.71
C PRO A 166 -11.00 -3.13 -7.86
N ASN A 167 -11.75 -2.48 -8.73
CA ASN A 167 -11.77 -1.01 -8.88
C ASN A 167 -10.42 -0.40 -9.28
N GLY A 168 -9.68 -1.05 -10.17
CA GLY A 168 -8.35 -0.58 -10.58
C GLY A 168 -8.39 0.82 -11.19
N GLU A 169 -9.33 1.13 -12.06
CA GLU A 169 -9.46 2.45 -12.67
C GLU A 169 -9.75 3.55 -11.64
N GLU A 170 -10.64 3.30 -10.70
CA GLU A 170 -10.95 4.23 -9.61
C GLU A 170 -9.71 4.54 -8.76
N ARG A 171 -8.89 3.52 -8.46
CA ARG A 171 -7.62 3.68 -7.74
C ARG A 171 -6.64 4.57 -8.50
N LEU A 172 -6.52 4.37 -9.80
CA LEU A 172 -5.65 5.17 -10.65
C LEU A 172 -6.12 6.62 -10.76
N ARG A 173 -7.41 6.85 -10.88
CA ARG A 173 -7.99 8.20 -10.92
C ARG A 173 -7.75 8.95 -9.60
N GLU A 174 -7.88 8.28 -8.47
CA GLU A 174 -7.55 8.87 -7.17
C GLU A 174 -6.08 9.26 -7.09
N ALA A 175 -5.18 8.39 -7.52
CA ALA A 175 -3.75 8.69 -7.57
C ALA A 175 -3.45 9.90 -8.47
N ALA A 176 -4.07 9.97 -9.64
CA ALA A 176 -3.91 11.10 -10.57
C ALA A 176 -4.34 12.41 -9.94
N LYS A 177 -5.44 12.43 -9.19
CA LYS A 177 -5.90 13.63 -8.45
C LYS A 177 -4.86 14.16 -7.47
N HIS A 178 -4.04 13.29 -6.90
CA HIS A 178 -3.01 13.64 -5.93
C HIS A 178 -1.63 13.87 -6.56
N GLY A 179 -1.56 13.98 -7.89
CA GLY A 179 -0.35 14.34 -8.60
C GLY A 179 0.59 13.18 -8.90
N PHE A 180 0.16 11.95 -8.71
CA PHE A 180 0.95 10.77 -9.11
C PHE A 180 0.95 10.62 -10.63
N LYS A 181 2.13 10.41 -11.21
CA LYS A 181 2.32 10.40 -12.66
C LYS A 181 2.63 9.02 -13.22
N GLN A 182 2.87 8.04 -12.35
CA GLN A 182 3.21 6.69 -12.74
C GLN A 182 2.41 5.67 -11.92
N ALA A 183 2.17 4.52 -12.51
CA ALA A 183 1.54 3.39 -11.81
C ALA A 183 2.13 2.06 -12.27
N ILE A 184 2.27 1.13 -11.34
CA ILE A 184 2.59 -0.28 -11.61
C ILE A 184 1.37 -1.09 -11.16
N VAL A 185 0.73 -1.77 -12.11
CA VAL A 185 -0.56 -2.42 -11.89
C VAL A 185 -0.59 -3.80 -12.53
N PRO A 186 -1.49 -4.69 -12.10
CA PRO A 186 -1.73 -5.95 -12.80
C PRO A 186 -2.15 -5.69 -14.25
N LYS A 187 -1.70 -6.53 -15.16
CA LYS A 187 -2.04 -6.43 -16.59
C LYS A 187 -3.55 -6.38 -16.83
N ALA A 188 -4.31 -7.18 -16.10
CA ALA A 188 -5.76 -7.19 -16.19
C ALA A 188 -6.45 -5.94 -15.63
N ASN A 189 -5.72 -5.09 -14.88
CA ASN A 189 -6.20 -3.79 -14.40
C ASN A 189 -5.78 -2.61 -15.28
N LYS A 190 -5.07 -2.86 -16.37
CA LYS A 190 -4.73 -1.79 -17.30
C LYS A 190 -6.01 -1.12 -17.80
N PRO A 191 -6.15 0.21 -17.65
CA PRO A 191 -7.36 0.90 -18.06
C PRO A 191 -7.57 0.82 -19.58
N HIS A 192 -8.83 0.70 -20.01
CA HIS A 192 -9.18 0.68 -21.43
C HIS A 192 -8.89 2.02 -22.12
N HIS A 193 -9.02 3.11 -21.38
CA HIS A 193 -8.71 4.46 -21.83
C HIS A 193 -7.57 5.02 -20.99
N ALA A 194 -6.62 5.67 -21.66
CA ALA A 194 -5.50 6.30 -20.97
C ALA A 194 -5.99 7.33 -19.93
N ILE A 195 -5.37 7.30 -18.76
CA ILE A 195 -5.61 8.31 -17.72
C ILE A 195 -4.67 9.47 -17.99
N PRO A 196 -5.20 10.69 -18.21
CA PRO A 196 -4.38 11.86 -18.54
C PRO A 196 -3.28 12.11 -17.51
N GLY A 197 -2.05 12.30 -18.00
CA GLY A 197 -0.90 12.59 -17.15
C GLY A 197 -0.31 11.39 -16.39
N MET A 198 -0.80 10.19 -16.63
CA MET A 198 -0.31 8.99 -15.94
C MET A 198 0.25 7.95 -16.91
N LYS A 199 1.49 7.51 -16.65
CA LYS A 199 2.10 6.38 -17.31
C LYS A 199 1.81 5.12 -16.51
N VAL A 200 1.07 4.18 -17.10
CA VAL A 200 0.72 2.91 -16.47
C VAL A 200 1.59 1.78 -17.02
N THR A 201 2.34 1.15 -16.13
CA THR A 201 3.11 -0.05 -16.42
C THR A 201 2.31 -1.27 -15.95
N ALA A 202 1.92 -2.12 -16.88
CA ALA A 202 1.14 -3.31 -16.61
C ALA A 202 2.05 -4.53 -16.49
N VAL A 203 1.90 -5.30 -15.43
CA VAL A 203 2.72 -6.48 -15.13
C VAL A 203 1.84 -7.71 -14.94
N ALA A 204 2.29 -8.86 -15.45
CA ALA A 204 1.59 -10.14 -15.31
C ALA A 204 2.29 -11.08 -14.34
N ARG A 205 3.58 -10.89 -14.13
CA ARG A 205 4.41 -11.71 -13.24
C ARG A 205 5.29 -10.83 -12.35
N LEU A 206 5.66 -11.39 -11.19
CA LEU A 206 6.47 -10.67 -10.19
C LEU A 206 7.80 -10.15 -10.76
N GLU A 207 8.47 -10.92 -11.59
CA GLU A 207 9.77 -10.54 -12.19
C GLU A 207 9.70 -9.35 -13.15
N GLU A 208 8.51 -8.96 -13.58
CA GLU A 208 8.31 -7.80 -14.47
C GLU A 208 8.14 -6.47 -13.69
N ALA A 209 7.88 -6.56 -12.40
CA ALA A 209 7.59 -5.40 -11.54
C ALA A 209 8.89 -4.71 -10.96
#